data_3da5c50c5cf96083f9b77f1734bbe5c2
#
_entry.id   3da5c50c5cf96083f9b77f1734bbe5c2
#
_cell.length_a   1.000
_cell.length_b   1.000
_cell.length_c   1.000
_cell.angle_alpha   90.00
_cell.angle_beta   90.00
_cell.angle_gamma   90.00
#
_symmetry.space_group_name_H-M   'P 1'
#
loop_
_entity.id
_entity.type
_entity.pdbx_description
1 polymer ?
#
loop_
_entity_poly.entity_id
_entity_poly.type
_entity_poly.pdbx_seq_one_letter_code
_entity_poly.pdbx_strand_id
1 'polypeptide(L)'
;MAAAAGVATLEAYAEEGTFAQARSLEGHFEDALHSLADHPLVTDVRNFGLMGGVDLAARPGAPGARGLEVHKRCFWEQDLVVRNGMDTLQFSPFLNARPGDITMTVEKIRKVLDSLD
;
A
#
# COMPACT_ATOMS: atom_id res chain seq x y z
N MET A 1 -4.79 -19.66 23.86
CA MET A 1 -5.46 -19.23 22.62
C MET A 1 -4.48 -18.73 21.56
N ALA A 2 -3.56 -17.82 21.86
CA ALA A 2 -2.62 -17.25 20.87
C ALA A 2 -1.72 -18.31 20.19
N ALA A 3 -1.21 -19.31 20.93
CA ALA A 3 -0.40 -20.38 20.34
C ALA A 3 -1.19 -21.26 19.38
N ALA A 4 -2.45 -21.58 19.68
CA ALA A 4 -3.31 -22.34 18.79
C ALA A 4 -3.62 -21.59 17.48
N ALA A 5 -3.86 -20.27 17.56
CA ALA A 5 -4.05 -19.42 16.39
C ALA A 5 -2.77 -19.37 15.52
N GLY A 6 -1.58 -19.32 16.16
CA GLY A 6 -0.29 -19.38 15.44
C GLY A 6 -0.10 -20.68 14.69
N VAL A 7 -0.40 -21.83 15.30
CA VAL A 7 -0.32 -23.13 14.64
C VAL A 7 -1.27 -23.19 13.46
N ALA A 8 -2.55 -22.82 13.65
CA ALA A 8 -3.54 -22.80 12.57
C ALA A 8 -3.14 -21.88 11.41
N THR A 9 -2.48 -20.76 11.70
CA THR A 9 -1.96 -19.85 10.65
C THR A 9 -0.87 -20.52 9.83
N LEU A 10 0.07 -21.21 10.48
CA LEU A 10 1.15 -21.93 9.77
C LEU A 10 0.59 -23.09 8.92
N GLU A 11 -0.40 -23.81 9.42
CA GLU A 11 -1.11 -24.85 8.67
C GLU A 11 -1.82 -24.26 7.45
N ALA A 12 -2.56 -23.16 7.61
CA ALA A 12 -3.21 -22.47 6.51
C ALA A 12 -2.20 -21.96 5.45
N TYR A 13 -1.05 -21.44 5.85
CA TYR A 13 -0.01 -21.04 4.90
C TYR A 13 0.48 -22.20 4.04
N ALA A 14 0.64 -23.38 4.63
CA ALA A 14 1.07 -24.57 3.91
C ALA A 14 -0.03 -25.12 2.98
N GLU A 15 -1.27 -25.21 3.49
CA GLU A 15 -2.42 -25.76 2.75
C GLU A 15 -2.85 -24.87 1.58
N GLU A 16 -2.87 -23.55 1.80
CA GLU A 16 -3.31 -22.58 0.78
C GLU A 16 -2.20 -22.14 -0.17
N GLY A 17 -0.95 -22.53 0.07
CA GLY A 17 0.20 -22.10 -0.73
C GLY A 17 0.42 -20.60 -0.70
N THR A 18 0.14 -19.96 0.45
CA THR A 18 0.10 -18.50 0.63
C THR A 18 1.38 -17.79 0.19
N PHE A 19 2.55 -18.36 0.50
CA PHE A 19 3.82 -17.74 0.09
C PHE A 19 4.08 -17.82 -1.41
N ALA A 20 3.67 -18.91 -2.07
CA ALA A 20 3.79 -19.02 -3.52
C ALA A 20 2.85 -18.03 -4.23
N GLN A 21 1.63 -17.87 -3.71
CA GLN A 21 0.69 -16.87 -4.18
C GLN A 21 1.23 -15.45 -3.98
N ALA A 22 1.72 -15.11 -2.80
CA ALA A 22 2.32 -13.81 -2.51
C ALA A 22 3.46 -13.48 -3.49
N ARG A 23 4.34 -14.46 -3.75
CA ARG A 23 5.42 -14.30 -4.72
C ARG A 23 4.90 -14.04 -6.14
N SER A 24 3.82 -14.68 -6.54
CA SER A 24 3.22 -14.45 -7.86
C SER A 24 2.63 -13.05 -8.04
N LEU A 25 2.34 -12.35 -6.94
CA LEU A 25 1.81 -10.98 -6.95
C LEU A 25 2.89 -9.91 -7.02
N GLU A 26 4.16 -10.22 -6.75
CA GLU A 26 5.23 -9.22 -6.64
C GLU A 26 5.34 -8.33 -7.87
N GLY A 27 5.35 -8.91 -9.09
CA GLY A 27 5.44 -8.14 -10.32
C GLY A 27 4.25 -7.21 -10.51
N HIS A 28 3.03 -7.71 -10.28
CA HIS A 28 1.83 -6.88 -10.40
C HIS A 28 1.81 -5.75 -9.35
N PHE A 29 2.23 -6.02 -8.13
CA PHE A 29 2.35 -5.02 -7.07
C PHE A 29 3.38 -3.95 -7.42
N GLU A 30 4.55 -4.36 -7.92
CA GLU A 30 5.60 -3.45 -8.37
C GLU A 30 5.09 -2.53 -9.48
N ASP A 31 4.53 -3.10 -10.55
CA ASP A 31 4.00 -2.33 -11.69
C ASP A 31 2.90 -1.35 -11.24
N ALA A 32 1.96 -1.81 -10.43
CA ALA A 32 0.86 -0.98 -9.93
C ALA A 32 1.37 0.15 -9.04
N LEU A 33 2.28 -0.13 -8.10
CA LEU A 33 2.81 0.88 -7.19
C LEU A 33 3.65 1.92 -7.94
N HIS A 34 4.55 1.46 -8.84
CA HIS A 34 5.42 2.32 -9.62
C HIS A 34 4.66 3.17 -10.66
N SER A 35 3.43 2.81 -11.01
CA SER A 35 2.57 3.66 -11.82
C SER A 35 2.28 5.02 -11.17
N LEU A 36 2.40 5.14 -9.84
CA LEU A 36 2.24 6.41 -9.14
C LEU A 36 3.41 7.38 -9.33
N ALA A 37 4.56 6.91 -9.84
CA ALA A 37 5.76 7.73 -10.02
C ALA A 37 5.59 8.86 -11.05
N ASP A 38 4.59 8.78 -11.93
CA ASP A 38 4.26 9.83 -12.90
C ASP A 38 3.48 11.01 -12.27
N HIS A 39 2.98 10.85 -11.05
CA HIS A 39 2.19 11.89 -10.39
C HIS A 39 3.10 13.01 -9.84
N PRO A 40 2.79 14.30 -10.09
CA PRO A 40 3.68 15.44 -9.73
C PRO A 40 3.94 15.58 -8.23
N LEU A 41 3.07 15.05 -7.37
CA LEU A 41 3.26 15.06 -5.91
C LEU A 41 4.11 13.89 -5.40
N VAL A 42 4.45 12.91 -6.25
CA VAL A 42 5.27 11.74 -5.88
C VAL A 42 6.74 12.04 -6.17
N THR A 43 7.59 11.84 -5.19
CA THR A 43 9.04 12.11 -5.29
C THR A 43 9.88 10.84 -5.38
N ASP A 44 9.39 9.73 -4.84
CA ASP A 44 10.04 8.43 -4.92
C ASP A 44 9.02 7.30 -4.77
N VAL A 45 9.27 6.19 -5.44
CA VAL A 45 8.52 4.93 -5.30
C VAL A 45 9.51 3.79 -5.19
N ARG A 46 9.33 2.95 -4.19
CA ARG A 46 10.19 1.78 -3.94
C ARG A 46 9.38 0.61 -3.40
N ASN A 47 9.85 -0.61 -3.67
CA ASN A 47 9.29 -1.81 -3.09
C ASN A 47 10.36 -2.89 -2.88
N PHE A 48 10.02 -3.82 -2.01
CA PHE A 48 10.70 -5.09 -1.83
C PHE A 48 9.64 -6.18 -1.63
N GLY A 49 9.47 -7.04 -2.63
CA GLY A 49 8.33 -7.97 -2.65
C GLY A 49 7.01 -7.21 -2.54
N LEU A 50 6.16 -7.59 -1.58
CA LEU A 50 4.87 -6.95 -1.30
C LEU A 50 4.96 -5.80 -0.28
N MET A 51 6.14 -5.35 0.09
CA MET A 51 6.31 -4.15 0.89
C MET A 51 6.70 -2.98 0.00
N GLY A 52 6.01 -1.86 0.13
CA GLY A 52 6.26 -0.69 -0.69
C GLY A 52 6.17 0.63 0.05
N GLY A 53 6.81 1.64 -0.52
CA GLY A 53 6.76 3.03 -0.05
C GLY A 53 6.63 4.00 -1.21
N VAL A 54 5.79 5.00 -1.02
CA VAL A 54 5.62 6.12 -1.95
C VAL A 54 5.85 7.41 -1.18
N ASP A 55 6.90 8.12 -1.52
CA ASP A 55 7.24 9.40 -0.90
C ASP A 55 6.52 10.55 -1.62
N LEU A 56 5.89 11.40 -0.86
CA LEU A 56 5.20 12.57 -1.36
C LEU A 56 6.04 13.84 -1.09
N ALA A 57 5.98 14.79 -2.00
CA ALA A 57 6.58 16.10 -1.79
C ALA A 57 5.99 16.74 -0.53
N ALA A 58 6.84 17.08 0.43
CA ALA A 58 6.41 17.71 1.67
C ALA A 58 5.78 19.09 1.41
N ARG A 59 4.79 19.48 2.20
CA ARG A 59 4.29 20.86 2.18
C ARG A 59 5.33 21.79 2.80
N PRO A 60 5.64 22.95 2.18
CA PRO A 60 6.57 23.92 2.75
C PRO A 60 6.18 24.30 4.18
N GLY A 61 7.12 24.16 5.12
CA GLY A 61 6.92 24.49 6.54
C GLY A 61 6.03 23.51 7.32
N ALA A 62 5.53 22.43 6.69
CA ALA A 62 4.65 21.45 7.34
C ALA A 62 4.96 20.00 6.88
N PRO A 63 6.17 19.50 7.18
CA PRO A 63 6.54 18.12 6.84
C PRO A 63 5.58 17.13 7.53
N GLY A 64 5.18 16.07 6.79
CA GLY A 64 4.22 15.06 7.22
C GLY A 64 2.73 15.44 7.02
N ALA A 65 2.43 16.70 6.75
CA ALA A 65 1.06 17.18 6.61
C ALA A 65 0.36 16.56 5.37
N ARG A 66 1.08 16.42 4.26
CA ARG A 66 0.51 15.82 3.04
C ARG A 66 0.23 14.33 3.21
N GLY A 67 1.18 13.57 3.76
CA GLY A 67 0.98 12.15 4.04
C GLY A 67 -0.19 11.90 4.99
N LEU A 68 -0.34 12.71 6.03
CA LEU A 68 -1.47 12.64 6.95
C LEU A 68 -2.80 12.97 6.27
N GLU A 69 -2.81 13.96 5.38
CA GLU A 69 -4.02 14.31 4.62
C GLU A 69 -4.43 13.17 3.68
N VAL A 70 -3.49 12.61 2.92
CA VAL A 70 -3.76 11.44 2.06
C VAL A 70 -4.30 10.27 2.88
N HIS A 71 -3.68 9.95 4.01
CA HIS A 71 -4.16 8.91 4.92
C HIS A 71 -5.62 9.13 5.32
N LYS A 72 -5.96 10.33 5.80
CA LYS A 72 -7.33 10.68 6.22
C LYS A 72 -8.33 10.63 5.07
N ARG A 73 -7.98 11.17 3.91
CA ARG A 73 -8.86 11.19 2.76
C ARG A 73 -9.06 9.80 2.15
N CYS A 74 -8.02 8.97 2.14
CA CYS A 74 -8.17 7.56 1.77
C CYS A 74 -9.17 6.86 2.69
N PHE A 75 -9.08 7.08 3.99
CA PHE A 75 -10.00 6.48 4.96
C PHE A 75 -11.45 6.95 4.79
N TRP A 76 -11.66 8.28 4.77
CA TRP A 76 -13.02 8.83 4.79
C TRP A 76 -13.72 8.89 3.43
N GLU A 77 -12.95 9.02 2.34
CA GLU A 77 -13.51 9.23 0.99
C GLU A 77 -13.43 7.99 0.10
N GLN A 78 -12.51 7.06 0.42
CA GLN A 78 -12.24 5.90 -0.43
C GLN A 78 -12.42 4.55 0.29
N ASP A 79 -12.81 4.54 1.57
CA ASP A 79 -12.88 3.32 2.39
C ASP A 79 -11.58 2.50 2.32
N LEU A 80 -10.44 3.20 2.40
CA LEU A 80 -9.11 2.61 2.28
C LEU A 80 -8.23 3.04 3.45
N VAL A 81 -7.68 2.06 4.17
CA VAL A 81 -6.65 2.30 5.17
C VAL A 81 -5.28 2.19 4.50
N VAL A 82 -4.58 3.30 4.38
CA VAL A 82 -3.16 3.35 3.99
C VAL A 82 -2.36 3.92 5.15
N ARG A 83 -1.28 3.25 5.53
CA ARG A 83 -0.40 3.75 6.59
C ARG A 83 0.48 4.88 6.04
N ASN A 84 0.75 5.89 6.87
CA ASN A 84 1.74 6.91 6.55
C ASN A 84 2.79 7.05 7.65
N GLY A 85 4.02 7.37 7.25
CA GLY A 85 5.09 7.82 8.11
C GLY A 85 5.62 9.14 7.57
N MET A 86 5.29 10.26 8.23
CA MET A 86 5.50 11.59 7.65
C MET A 86 4.80 11.70 6.28
N ASP A 87 5.52 12.03 5.23
CA ASP A 87 5.00 12.13 3.86
C ASP A 87 5.22 10.85 3.04
N THR A 88 5.60 9.73 3.66
CA THR A 88 5.72 8.42 3.03
C THR A 88 4.45 7.59 3.23
N LEU A 89 3.78 7.19 2.16
CA LEU A 89 2.73 6.18 2.20
C LEU A 89 3.36 4.80 2.23
N GLN A 90 2.89 3.93 3.11
CA GLN A 90 3.44 2.59 3.33
C GLN A 90 2.43 1.52 2.94
N PHE A 91 2.89 0.56 2.14
CA PHE A 91 2.08 -0.51 1.58
C PHE A 91 2.56 -1.86 2.06
N SER A 92 1.62 -2.69 2.45
CA SER A 92 1.87 -4.06 2.89
C SER A 92 0.55 -4.83 2.74
N PRO A 93 0.16 -5.19 1.51
CA PRO A 93 -1.08 -5.93 1.28
C PRO A 93 -1.05 -7.30 1.96
N PHE A 94 -2.20 -7.87 2.17
CA PHE A 94 -2.31 -9.24 2.68
C PHE A 94 -1.63 -10.22 1.72
N LEU A 95 -0.98 -11.26 2.26
CA LEU A 95 -0.29 -12.26 1.44
C LEU A 95 -1.22 -13.03 0.50
N ASN A 96 -2.51 -13.10 0.82
CA ASN A 96 -3.56 -13.70 0.01
C ASN A 96 -4.39 -12.66 -0.78
N ALA A 97 -3.89 -11.44 -0.95
CA ALA A 97 -4.52 -10.43 -1.78
C ALA A 97 -4.61 -10.91 -3.24
N ARG A 98 -5.56 -10.35 -3.97
CA ARG A 98 -5.74 -10.60 -5.40
C ARG A 98 -5.16 -9.44 -6.20
N PRO A 99 -4.76 -9.65 -7.47
CA PRO A 99 -4.30 -8.56 -8.33
C PRO A 99 -5.27 -7.37 -8.38
N GLY A 100 -6.58 -7.63 -8.44
CA GLY A 100 -7.61 -6.60 -8.42
C GLY A 100 -7.64 -5.75 -7.16
N ASP A 101 -7.33 -6.34 -6.00
CA ASP A 101 -7.28 -5.59 -4.72
C ASP A 101 -6.12 -4.58 -4.74
N ILE A 102 -4.98 -4.97 -5.32
CA ILE A 102 -3.80 -4.11 -5.48
C ILE A 102 -4.11 -2.96 -6.44
N THR A 103 -4.67 -3.29 -7.63
CA THR A 103 -5.07 -2.29 -8.63
C THR A 103 -6.05 -1.28 -8.05
N MET A 104 -7.11 -1.74 -7.40
CA MET A 104 -8.11 -0.89 -6.75
C MET A 104 -7.48 0.01 -5.67
N THR A 105 -6.54 -0.51 -4.88
CA THR A 105 -5.84 0.28 -3.86
C THR A 105 -5.06 1.43 -4.49
N VAL A 106 -4.29 1.17 -5.53
CA VAL A 106 -3.50 2.19 -6.23
C VAL A 106 -4.40 3.23 -6.92
N GLU A 107 -5.49 2.80 -7.55
CA GLU A 107 -6.47 3.71 -8.17
C GLU A 107 -7.13 4.65 -7.17
N LYS A 108 -7.51 4.14 -6.00
CA LYS A 108 -8.08 4.96 -4.91
C LYS A 108 -7.10 6.00 -4.41
N ILE A 109 -5.83 5.63 -4.26
CA ILE A 109 -4.76 6.57 -3.85
C ILE A 109 -4.54 7.63 -4.93
N ARG A 110 -4.43 7.23 -6.19
CA ARG A 110 -4.30 8.17 -7.32
C ARG A 110 -5.43 9.19 -7.32
N LYS A 111 -6.66 8.73 -7.15
CA LYS A 111 -7.83 9.61 -7.07
C LYS A 111 -7.74 10.64 -5.94
N VAL A 112 -7.20 10.26 -4.79
CA VAL A 112 -6.95 11.21 -3.70
C VAL A 112 -5.84 12.18 -4.07
N LEU A 113 -4.72 11.68 -4.62
CA LEU A 113 -3.59 12.53 -5.03
C LEU A 113 -4.02 13.56 -6.10
N ASP A 114 -4.78 13.15 -7.10
CA ASP A 114 -5.31 14.01 -8.19
C ASP A 114 -6.20 15.15 -7.67
N SER A 115 -6.72 15.02 -6.46
CA SER A 115 -7.59 16.01 -5.82
C SER A 115 -6.89 16.87 -4.76
N LEU A 116 -5.57 16.71 -4.61
CA LEU A 116 -4.74 17.54 -3.72
C LEU A 116 -4.14 18.73 -4.47
N ASP A 117 -3.95 19.81 -3.69
CA ASP A 117 -3.23 21.03 -4.13
C ASP A 117 -1.72 20.90 -3.93
#